data_4e94805a00353579faf9c0f06d316fec
#
_entry.id   4e94805a00353579faf9c0f06d316fec
#
_cell.length_a   1.000
_cell.length_b   1.000
_cell.length_c   1.000
_cell.angle_alpha   90.00
_cell.angle_beta   90.00
_cell.angle_gamma   90.00
#
_symmetry.space_group_name_H-M   'P 1'
#
loop_
_entity.id
_entity.type
_entity.pdbx_description
1 polymer ?
#
loop_
_entity_poly.entity_id
_entity_poly.type
_entity_poly.pdbx_seq_one_letter_code
_entity_poly.pdbx_strand_id
1 'polypeptide(L)'
;MTSGINYVAIVLYLFTAIGIGFFLLKVREMYQRISAGQSDPARFLKKRERAKLMAKEILLHTRMLRFTGSAIAHWFVMIGFVALLGTLITAYGQIIEASFVIPFIGTWTPYRYFVLAIAWTTAVGIVALIGIRQATRFFHKSRTSRFLGSRSLKAYYVEATILAVVICVITLDYLEHQYYVNATAVQTVAAIKIWVSVMWFIVISSDLTMGVAWHRFLAPFNIFFKRNIDSRPALGELPEMISHGKPINFEDPKEDDVFGIGKSADISWKGLLDMASCT
;
A
#
# COMPACT_ATOMS: atom_id res chain seq x y z
N MET A 1 41.53 13.91 0.08
CA MET A 1 40.43 13.33 0.85
C MET A 1 40.40 11.84 0.52
N THR A 2 40.85 10.99 1.45
CA THR A 2 40.83 9.54 1.30
C THR A 2 39.36 9.10 1.21
N SER A 3 38.99 8.56 0.07
CA SER A 3 37.66 7.93 -0.12
C SER A 3 37.60 6.66 0.74
N GLY A 4 37.44 6.83 2.03
CA GLY A 4 37.13 5.72 2.93
C GLY A 4 35.85 5.04 2.42
N ILE A 5 35.90 3.72 2.29
CA ILE A 5 34.75 2.94 1.88
C ILE A 5 33.60 3.23 2.88
N ASN A 6 32.48 3.72 2.38
CA ASN A 6 31.30 3.97 3.22
C ASN A 6 30.60 2.64 3.52
N TYR A 7 31.06 1.94 4.56
CA TYR A 7 30.51 0.64 4.95
C TYR A 7 29.02 0.70 5.28
N VAL A 8 28.51 1.82 5.82
CA VAL A 8 27.08 2.01 6.12
C VAL A 8 26.27 2.00 4.82
N ALA A 9 26.74 2.70 3.79
CA ALA A 9 26.08 2.69 2.50
C ALA A 9 26.04 1.27 1.89
N ILE A 10 27.17 0.56 1.90
CA ILE A 10 27.23 -0.82 1.38
C ILE A 10 26.23 -1.72 2.10
N VAL A 11 26.21 -1.70 3.44
CA VAL A 11 25.30 -2.51 4.24
C VAL A 11 23.84 -2.17 3.93
N LEU A 12 23.48 -0.89 3.80
CA LEU A 12 22.11 -0.48 3.47
C LEU A 12 21.70 -0.85 2.05
N TYR A 13 22.59 -0.77 1.07
CA TYR A 13 22.32 -1.22 -0.29
C TYR A 13 22.10 -2.74 -0.34
N LEU A 14 22.95 -3.54 0.32
CA LEU A 14 22.79 -4.99 0.42
C LEU A 14 21.49 -5.36 1.15
N PHE A 15 21.19 -4.68 2.26
CA PHE A 15 19.96 -4.87 3.01
C PHE A 15 18.73 -4.56 2.14
N THR A 16 18.80 -3.51 1.32
CA THR A 16 17.75 -3.16 0.36
C THR A 16 17.58 -4.24 -0.70
N ALA A 17 18.66 -4.73 -1.28
CA ALA A 17 18.59 -5.79 -2.29
C ALA A 17 17.96 -7.07 -1.73
N ILE A 18 18.31 -7.46 -0.51
CA ILE A 18 17.70 -8.59 0.20
C ILE A 18 16.23 -8.34 0.46
N GLY A 19 15.87 -7.15 0.99
CA GLY A 19 14.48 -6.78 1.29
C GLY A 19 13.59 -6.77 0.04
N ILE A 20 14.08 -6.20 -1.07
CA ILE A 20 13.36 -6.22 -2.36
C ILE A 20 13.25 -7.63 -2.90
N GLY A 21 14.32 -8.42 -2.87
CA GLY A 21 14.30 -9.82 -3.31
C GLY A 21 13.25 -10.64 -2.55
N PHE A 22 13.23 -10.50 -1.21
CA PHE A 22 12.24 -11.16 -0.38
C PHE A 22 10.81 -10.70 -0.70
N PHE A 23 10.59 -9.39 -0.88
CA PHE A 23 9.29 -8.84 -1.28
C PHE A 23 8.82 -9.41 -2.62
N LEU A 24 9.68 -9.47 -3.63
CA LEU A 24 9.33 -10.00 -4.95
C LEU A 24 8.97 -11.50 -4.91
N LEU A 25 9.67 -12.28 -4.08
CA LEU A 25 9.31 -13.69 -3.86
C LEU A 25 7.89 -13.81 -3.25
N LYS A 26 7.55 -12.93 -2.31
CA LYS A 26 6.22 -12.91 -1.69
C LYS A 26 5.12 -12.38 -2.60
N VAL A 27 5.42 -11.41 -3.46
CA VAL A 27 4.52 -10.98 -4.55
C VAL A 27 4.23 -12.15 -5.49
N ARG A 28 5.26 -12.93 -5.87
CA ARG A 28 5.06 -14.15 -6.68
C ARG A 28 4.16 -15.17 -5.98
N GLU A 29 4.39 -15.42 -4.69
CA GLU A 29 3.55 -16.32 -3.91
C GLU A 29 2.09 -15.82 -3.85
N MET A 30 1.87 -14.54 -3.60
CA MET A 30 0.54 -13.92 -3.61
C MET A 30 -0.14 -14.10 -4.98
N TYR A 31 0.59 -13.83 -6.05
CA TYR A 31 0.10 -14.03 -7.41
C TYR A 31 -0.30 -15.49 -7.66
N GLN A 32 0.52 -16.45 -7.27
CA GLN A 32 0.22 -17.88 -7.41
C GLN A 32 -1.04 -18.29 -6.64
N ARG A 33 -1.21 -17.79 -5.41
CA ARG A 33 -2.41 -18.04 -4.60
C ARG A 33 -3.67 -17.47 -5.25
N ILE A 34 -3.60 -16.25 -5.79
CA ILE A 34 -4.74 -15.61 -6.46
C ILE A 34 -5.07 -16.32 -7.78
N SER A 35 -4.06 -16.65 -8.58
CA SER A 35 -4.24 -17.29 -9.88
C SER A 35 -4.65 -18.77 -9.82
N ALA A 36 -4.61 -19.40 -8.64
CA ALA A 36 -5.11 -20.76 -8.42
C ALA A 36 -6.64 -20.86 -8.45
N GLY A 37 -7.35 -19.74 -8.44
CA GLY A 37 -8.81 -19.71 -8.51
C GLY A 37 -9.34 -19.97 -9.94
N GLN A 38 -10.64 -20.20 -10.03
CA GLN A 38 -11.33 -20.45 -11.31
C GLN A 38 -11.19 -19.25 -12.25
N SER A 39 -11.21 -19.54 -13.56
CA SER A 39 -11.17 -18.54 -14.62
C SER A 39 -12.42 -17.64 -14.59
N ASP A 40 -12.22 -16.32 -14.75
CA ASP A 40 -13.31 -15.33 -14.89
C ASP A 40 -12.95 -14.37 -16.04
N PRO A 41 -13.15 -14.82 -17.31
CA PRO A 41 -12.73 -14.04 -18.48
C PRO A 41 -13.48 -12.73 -18.64
N ALA A 42 -14.70 -12.60 -18.09
CA ALA A 42 -15.51 -11.38 -18.17
C ALA A 42 -14.81 -10.17 -17.52
N ARG A 43 -13.90 -10.40 -16.58
CA ARG A 43 -13.13 -9.34 -15.93
C ARG A 43 -12.13 -8.64 -16.84
N PHE A 44 -11.75 -9.26 -17.94
CA PHE A 44 -10.81 -8.69 -18.90
C PHE A 44 -11.49 -7.90 -20.03
N LEU A 45 -12.82 -7.86 -20.08
CA LEU A 45 -13.56 -7.03 -21.01
C LEU A 45 -13.52 -5.55 -20.61
N LYS A 46 -13.71 -4.65 -21.60
CA LYS A 46 -13.82 -3.19 -21.40
C LYS A 46 -12.64 -2.57 -20.61
N LYS A 47 -11.42 -2.96 -20.93
CA LYS A 47 -10.19 -2.56 -20.20
C LYS A 47 -10.03 -1.06 -20.07
N ARG A 48 -10.37 -0.27 -21.10
CA ARG A 48 -10.24 1.21 -21.08
C ARG A 48 -11.19 1.84 -20.06
N GLU A 49 -12.44 1.38 -20.02
CA GLU A 49 -13.44 1.88 -19.07
C GLU A 49 -13.08 1.51 -17.63
N ARG A 50 -12.58 0.27 -17.42
CA ARG A 50 -12.07 -0.21 -16.14
C ARG A 50 -10.89 0.65 -15.65
N ALA A 51 -9.93 0.97 -16.53
CA ALA A 51 -8.79 1.81 -16.20
C ALA A 51 -9.21 3.24 -15.81
N LYS A 52 -10.13 3.84 -16.57
CA LYS A 52 -10.69 5.17 -16.24
C LYS A 52 -11.39 5.16 -14.90
N LEU A 53 -12.20 4.14 -14.63
CA LEU A 53 -12.91 4.02 -13.37
C LEU A 53 -11.97 3.80 -12.21
N MET A 54 -10.95 2.94 -12.36
CA MET A 54 -9.90 2.71 -11.38
C MET A 54 -9.19 4.02 -11.04
N ALA A 55 -8.74 4.76 -12.05
CA ALA A 55 -8.10 6.06 -11.86
C ALA A 55 -9.00 7.04 -11.10
N LYS A 56 -10.29 7.15 -11.49
CA LYS A 56 -11.27 7.99 -10.80
C LYS A 56 -11.47 7.57 -9.33
N GLU A 57 -11.66 6.28 -9.08
CA GLU A 57 -11.92 5.80 -7.71
C GLU A 57 -10.70 5.93 -6.80
N ILE A 58 -9.48 5.75 -7.33
CA ILE A 58 -8.24 5.91 -6.56
C ILE A 58 -7.94 7.39 -6.32
N LEU A 59 -7.86 8.20 -7.39
CA LEU A 59 -7.43 9.60 -7.26
C LEU A 59 -8.45 10.45 -6.50
N LEU A 60 -9.74 10.24 -6.70
CA LEU A 60 -10.79 11.03 -6.08
C LEU A 60 -11.41 10.37 -4.84
N HIS A 61 -10.95 9.20 -4.44
CA HIS A 61 -11.47 8.45 -3.25
C HIS A 61 -13.00 8.32 -3.21
N THR A 62 -13.67 8.27 -4.36
CA THR A 62 -15.12 8.44 -4.51
C THR A 62 -15.96 7.50 -3.63
N ARG A 63 -15.45 6.30 -3.31
CA ARG A 63 -16.15 5.37 -2.41
C ARG A 63 -15.90 5.65 -0.94
N MET A 64 -14.70 6.11 -0.59
CA MET A 64 -14.36 6.40 0.80
C MET A 64 -14.95 7.74 1.28
N LEU A 65 -15.28 8.67 0.37
CA LEU A 65 -15.87 9.96 0.72
C LEU A 65 -17.20 9.85 1.50
N ARG A 66 -17.84 8.69 1.53
CA ARG A 66 -18.97 8.40 2.44
C ARG A 66 -18.58 8.50 3.93
N PHE A 67 -17.29 8.37 4.25
CA PHE A 67 -16.71 8.50 5.58
C PHE A 67 -15.77 9.71 5.60
N THR A 68 -16.33 10.91 5.42
CA THR A 68 -15.62 12.14 5.05
C THR A 68 -14.31 12.39 5.81
N GLY A 69 -14.30 12.37 7.13
CA GLY A 69 -13.10 12.61 7.93
C GLY A 69 -11.99 11.57 7.69
N SER A 70 -12.33 10.27 7.78
CA SER A 70 -11.39 9.18 7.52
C SER A 70 -10.92 9.16 6.08
N ALA A 71 -11.80 9.49 5.12
CA ALA A 71 -11.47 9.50 3.70
C ALA A 71 -10.47 10.60 3.35
N ILE A 72 -10.65 11.81 3.86
CA ILE A 72 -9.74 12.94 3.61
C ILE A 72 -8.36 12.63 4.22
N ALA A 73 -8.32 12.19 5.48
CA ALA A 73 -7.06 11.82 6.13
C ALA A 73 -6.33 10.70 5.39
N HIS A 74 -7.05 9.64 4.98
CA HIS A 74 -6.49 8.55 4.21
C HIS A 74 -6.01 8.98 2.81
N TRP A 75 -6.72 9.92 2.17
CA TRP A 75 -6.32 10.44 0.87
C TRP A 75 -4.95 11.13 0.92
N PHE A 76 -4.70 11.97 1.93
CA PHE A 76 -3.39 12.58 2.15
C PHE A 76 -2.30 11.55 2.39
N VAL A 77 -2.58 10.51 3.20
CA VAL A 77 -1.61 9.43 3.45
C VAL A 77 -1.32 8.61 2.19
N MET A 78 -2.33 8.35 1.37
CA MET A 78 -2.16 7.63 0.11
C MET A 78 -1.31 8.41 -0.89
N ILE A 79 -1.62 9.70 -1.10
CA ILE A 79 -0.83 10.56 -2.00
C ILE A 79 0.59 10.70 -1.46
N GLY A 80 0.73 10.90 -0.16
CA GLY A 80 2.02 10.98 0.49
C GLY A 80 2.86 9.72 0.29
N PHE A 81 2.27 8.53 0.41
CA PHE A 81 2.97 7.29 0.16
C PHE A 81 3.59 7.23 -1.24
N VAL A 82 2.85 7.66 -2.26
CA VAL A 82 3.34 7.64 -3.66
C VAL A 82 4.35 8.78 -3.90
N ALA A 83 4.00 10.01 -3.50
CA ALA A 83 4.81 11.18 -3.79
C ALA A 83 6.16 11.18 -3.03
N LEU A 84 6.15 10.73 -1.77
CA LEU A 84 7.36 10.67 -0.95
C LEU A 84 8.28 9.48 -1.29
N LEU A 85 7.83 8.53 -2.12
CA LEU A 85 8.67 7.44 -2.59
C LEU A 85 9.91 7.96 -3.33
N GLY A 86 9.76 9.04 -4.10
CA GLY A 86 10.87 9.72 -4.78
C GLY A 86 11.95 10.22 -3.83
N THR A 87 11.56 10.66 -2.62
CA THR A 87 12.52 11.13 -1.62
C THR A 87 13.40 10.01 -1.02
N LEU A 88 13.03 8.75 -1.24
CA LEU A 88 13.88 7.62 -0.86
C LEU A 88 15.11 7.52 -1.78
N ILE A 89 14.97 7.87 -3.06
CA ILE A 89 16.10 7.95 -4.01
C ILE A 89 17.11 9.00 -3.52
N THR A 90 16.62 10.16 -3.09
CA THR A 90 17.49 11.20 -2.49
C THR A 90 18.25 10.64 -1.27
N ALA A 91 17.58 9.94 -0.36
CA ALA A 91 18.22 9.37 0.82
C ALA A 91 19.34 8.37 0.46
N TYR A 92 19.18 7.57 -0.59
CA TYR A 92 20.25 6.68 -1.07
C TYR A 92 21.48 7.43 -1.59
N GLY A 93 21.30 8.58 -2.21
CA GLY A 93 22.41 9.45 -2.57
C GLY A 93 23.05 10.09 -1.34
N GLN A 94 22.24 10.56 -0.39
CA GLN A 94 22.67 11.28 0.81
C GLN A 94 23.51 10.43 1.77
N ILE A 95 23.31 9.13 1.85
CA ILE A 95 24.19 8.27 2.66
C ILE A 95 25.64 8.21 2.12
N ILE A 96 25.83 8.54 0.84
CA ILE A 96 27.14 8.62 0.22
C ILE A 96 27.66 10.05 0.32
N GLU A 97 26.89 11.01 -0.13
CA GLU A 97 27.19 12.43 -0.13
C GLU A 97 26.01 13.24 0.40
N ALA A 98 26.17 13.88 1.56
CA ALA A 98 25.11 14.57 2.25
C ALA A 98 24.41 15.67 1.42
N SER A 99 25.13 16.26 0.48
CA SER A 99 24.63 17.29 -0.45
C SER A 99 23.89 16.73 -1.68
N PHE A 100 23.75 15.40 -1.78
CA PHE A 100 23.10 14.77 -2.94
C PHE A 100 21.66 15.22 -3.09
N VAL A 101 21.30 15.64 -4.29
CA VAL A 101 19.93 15.93 -4.73
C VAL A 101 19.63 15.22 -6.05
N ILE A 102 18.37 14.92 -6.31
CA ILE A 102 17.98 14.28 -7.58
C ILE A 102 18.31 15.25 -8.74
N PRO A 103 19.06 14.81 -9.75
CA PRO A 103 19.36 15.63 -10.91
C PRO A 103 18.10 16.26 -11.52
N PHE A 104 18.23 17.48 -12.03
CA PHE A 104 17.20 18.32 -12.68
C PHE A 104 16.08 18.83 -11.77
N ILE A 105 15.54 18.02 -10.83
CA ILE A 105 14.40 18.41 -10.01
C ILE A 105 14.77 18.74 -8.58
N GLY A 106 15.84 18.15 -8.03
CA GLY A 106 16.20 18.26 -6.62
C GLY A 106 16.58 19.69 -6.18
N THR A 107 17.13 20.50 -7.10
CA THR A 107 17.46 21.91 -6.85
C THR A 107 16.28 22.85 -7.12
N TRP A 108 15.18 22.35 -7.65
CA TRP A 108 14.05 23.16 -8.04
C TRP A 108 13.17 23.51 -6.83
N THR A 109 13.13 24.78 -6.47
CA THR A 109 12.40 25.28 -5.29
C THR A 109 10.92 24.85 -5.23
N PRO A 110 10.13 24.87 -6.32
CA PRO A 110 8.77 24.34 -6.27
C PRO A 110 8.67 22.85 -5.93
N TYR A 111 9.63 22.03 -6.36
CA TYR A 111 9.67 20.59 -5.99
C TYR A 111 9.87 20.43 -4.48
N ARG A 112 10.80 21.18 -3.89
CA ARG A 112 11.01 21.18 -2.44
C ARG A 112 9.73 21.52 -1.69
N TYR A 113 9.07 22.63 -2.02
CA TYR A 113 7.82 23.02 -1.35
C TYR A 113 6.70 22.01 -1.57
N PHE A 114 6.61 21.39 -2.74
CA PHE A 114 5.68 20.30 -3.00
C PHE A 114 5.94 19.12 -2.07
N VAL A 115 7.18 18.64 -1.97
CA VAL A 115 7.56 17.52 -1.08
C VAL A 115 7.24 17.85 0.37
N LEU A 116 7.58 19.06 0.81
CA LEU A 116 7.34 19.50 2.19
C LEU A 116 5.84 19.61 2.51
N ALA A 117 5.05 20.19 1.60
CA ALA A 117 3.60 20.26 1.76
C ALA A 117 2.96 18.87 1.84
N ILE A 118 3.38 17.93 0.98
CA ILE A 118 2.93 16.54 1.03
C ILE A 118 3.37 15.86 2.33
N ALA A 119 4.59 16.09 2.80
CA ALA A 119 5.06 15.51 4.05
C ALA A 119 4.21 15.98 5.23
N TRP A 120 3.95 17.27 5.36
CA TRP A 120 3.12 17.82 6.43
C TRP A 120 1.67 17.34 6.35
N THR A 121 1.06 17.36 5.17
CA THR A 121 -0.33 16.85 5.01
C THR A 121 -0.43 15.36 5.30
N THR A 122 0.60 14.58 4.95
CA THR A 122 0.68 13.15 5.30
C THR A 122 0.82 12.96 6.82
N ALA A 123 1.66 13.76 7.49
CA ALA A 123 1.81 13.72 8.95
C ALA A 123 0.48 14.00 9.65
N VAL A 124 -0.21 15.06 9.26
CA VAL A 124 -1.53 15.41 9.80
C VAL A 124 -2.54 14.29 9.50
N GLY A 125 -2.55 13.76 8.28
CA GLY A 125 -3.44 12.69 7.88
C GLY A 125 -3.25 11.41 8.69
N ILE A 126 -2.00 10.98 8.91
CA ILE A 126 -1.75 9.76 9.69
C ILE A 126 -2.06 9.94 11.17
N VAL A 127 -1.76 11.10 11.76
CA VAL A 127 -2.13 11.42 13.15
C VAL A 127 -3.65 11.45 13.30
N ALA A 128 -4.37 12.04 12.35
CA ALA A 128 -5.83 12.04 12.35
C ALA A 128 -6.40 10.61 12.28
N LEU A 129 -5.86 9.73 11.42
CA LEU A 129 -6.29 8.33 11.34
C LEU A 129 -6.04 7.57 12.64
N ILE A 130 -4.87 7.77 13.28
CA ILE A 130 -4.58 7.21 14.60
C ILE A 130 -5.59 7.73 15.64
N GLY A 131 -5.87 9.04 15.65
CA GLY A 131 -6.85 9.66 16.54
C GLY A 131 -8.26 9.10 16.35
N ILE A 132 -8.74 8.98 15.11
CA ILE A 132 -10.05 8.38 14.78
C ILE A 132 -10.11 6.92 15.25
N ARG A 133 -9.05 6.15 15.05
CA ARG A 133 -8.96 4.75 15.53
C ARG A 133 -9.06 4.68 17.06
N GLN A 134 -8.31 5.51 17.78
CA GLN A 134 -8.35 5.54 19.24
C GLN A 134 -9.73 6.01 19.75
N ALA A 135 -10.27 7.07 19.18
CA ALA A 135 -11.59 7.55 19.54
C ALA A 135 -12.67 6.47 19.36
N THR A 136 -12.65 5.76 18.22
CA THR A 136 -13.57 4.63 17.98
C THR A 136 -13.40 3.52 19.03
N ARG A 137 -12.17 3.21 19.42
CA ARG A 137 -11.87 2.21 20.43
C ARG A 137 -12.39 2.59 21.82
N PHE A 138 -12.25 3.85 22.22
CA PHE A 138 -12.64 4.31 23.55
C PHE A 138 -14.13 4.61 23.68
N PHE A 139 -14.74 5.27 22.68
CA PHE A 139 -16.11 5.79 22.77
C PHE A 139 -17.16 4.86 22.17
N HIS A 140 -16.79 3.95 21.28
CA HIS A 140 -17.71 3.08 20.56
C HIS A 140 -17.38 1.60 20.76
N LYS A 141 -17.26 1.17 22.02
CA LYS A 141 -16.93 -0.22 22.39
C LYS A 141 -17.89 -1.26 21.78
N SER A 142 -19.14 -0.89 21.48
CA SER A 142 -20.14 -1.73 20.83
C SER A 142 -20.03 -1.79 19.31
N ARG A 143 -19.30 -0.85 18.70
CA ARG A 143 -19.03 -0.83 17.26
C ARG A 143 -17.56 -1.17 17.04
N THR A 144 -17.24 -2.43 17.19
CA THR A 144 -15.94 -2.91 16.71
C THR A 144 -15.85 -2.63 15.22
N SER A 145 -15.08 -1.63 14.83
CA SER A 145 -14.74 -1.46 13.42
C SER A 145 -14.03 -2.75 12.95
N ARG A 146 -14.11 -3.06 11.67
CA ARG A 146 -13.36 -4.19 11.06
C ARG A 146 -11.90 -4.22 11.49
N PHE A 147 -11.33 -3.05 11.79
CA PHE A 147 -9.94 -2.87 12.20
C PHE A 147 -9.71 -3.18 13.69
N LEU A 148 -10.72 -3.19 14.53
CA LEU A 148 -10.58 -3.47 15.95
C LEU A 148 -10.64 -4.97 16.28
N GLY A 149 -11.27 -5.76 15.42
CA GLY A 149 -11.41 -7.21 15.64
C GLY A 149 -10.18 -8.03 15.30
N SER A 150 -9.27 -7.53 14.46
CA SER A 150 -8.13 -8.29 14.00
C SER A 150 -6.85 -7.47 13.94
N ARG A 151 -5.92 -7.74 14.87
CA ARG A 151 -4.51 -7.40 14.69
C ARG A 151 -4.17 -5.91 14.72
N SER A 152 -4.66 -5.18 15.71
CA SER A 152 -4.35 -3.76 15.98
C SER A 152 -2.83 -3.46 15.90
N LEU A 153 -1.98 -4.40 16.36
CA LEU A 153 -0.53 -4.24 16.35
C LEU A 153 0.02 -4.03 14.92
N LYS A 154 -0.52 -4.76 13.94
CA LYS A 154 -0.09 -4.62 12.55
C LYS A 154 -0.47 -3.25 11.97
N ALA A 155 -1.65 -2.74 12.33
CA ALA A 155 -2.07 -1.41 11.92
C ALA A 155 -1.18 -0.33 12.57
N TYR A 156 -0.88 -0.44 13.85
CA TYR A 156 0.03 0.48 14.54
C TYR A 156 1.44 0.45 13.96
N TYR A 157 1.93 -0.73 13.58
CA TYR A 157 3.23 -0.84 12.92
C TYR A 157 3.25 -0.05 11.60
N VAL A 158 2.23 -0.19 10.75
CA VAL A 158 2.13 0.54 9.48
C VAL A 158 2.01 2.05 9.72
N GLU A 159 1.16 2.47 10.67
CA GLU A 159 0.99 3.87 11.05
C GLU A 159 2.30 4.48 11.58
N ALA A 160 2.99 3.77 12.46
CA ALA A 160 4.28 4.21 13.01
C ALA A 160 5.36 4.29 11.92
N THR A 161 5.40 3.34 10.98
CA THR A 161 6.35 3.38 9.87
C THR A 161 6.12 4.59 8.96
N ILE A 162 4.86 4.88 8.60
CA ILE A 162 4.53 6.05 7.78
C ILE A 162 4.94 7.34 8.51
N LEU A 163 4.61 7.45 9.79
CA LEU A 163 4.96 8.61 10.60
C LEU A 163 6.49 8.78 10.70
N ALA A 164 7.23 7.70 10.94
CA ALA A 164 8.70 7.73 11.01
C ALA A 164 9.32 8.20 9.68
N VAL A 165 8.86 7.69 8.54
CA VAL A 165 9.35 8.13 7.22
C VAL A 165 9.06 9.61 6.99
N VAL A 166 7.86 10.08 7.33
CA VAL A 166 7.49 11.50 7.18
C VAL A 166 8.33 12.40 8.08
N ILE A 167 8.57 12.01 9.34
CA ILE A 167 9.47 12.73 10.25
C ILE A 167 10.87 12.82 9.65
N CYS A 168 11.39 11.71 9.09
CA CYS A 168 12.70 11.74 8.42
C CYS A 168 12.73 12.73 7.25
N VAL A 169 11.66 12.81 6.43
CA VAL A 169 11.59 13.75 5.30
C VAL A 169 11.63 15.20 5.78
N ILE A 170 10.82 15.54 6.80
CA ILE A 170 10.77 16.89 7.37
C ILE A 170 12.11 17.24 8.04
N THR A 171 12.72 16.30 8.77
CA THR A 171 14.02 16.51 9.43
C THR A 171 15.14 16.71 8.41
N LEU A 172 15.15 15.94 7.31
CA LEU A 172 16.12 16.11 6.24
C LEU A 172 16.00 17.50 5.60
N ASP A 173 14.78 17.93 5.23
CA ASP A 173 14.58 19.28 4.70
C ASP A 173 15.08 20.36 5.67
N TYR A 174 14.82 20.19 6.97
CA TYR A 174 15.32 21.11 7.98
C TYR A 174 16.85 21.14 8.05
N LEU A 175 17.50 19.97 8.08
CA LEU A 175 18.97 19.87 8.19
C LEU A 175 19.70 20.40 6.95
N GLU A 176 19.14 20.16 5.75
CA GLU A 176 19.73 20.59 4.48
C GLU A 176 19.69 22.12 4.28
N HIS A 177 18.79 22.81 4.98
CA HIS A 177 18.59 24.26 4.81
C HIS A 177 19.13 25.08 6.00
N GLN A 178 19.95 24.47 6.87
CA GLN A 178 20.69 25.20 7.88
C GLN A 178 21.87 25.95 7.28
N TYR A 179 22.25 27.09 7.90
CA TYR A 179 23.42 27.86 7.49
C TYR A 179 24.70 27.01 7.48
N TYR A 180 24.85 26.12 8.48
CA TYR A 180 25.88 25.08 8.51
C TYR A 180 25.24 23.71 8.41
N VAL A 181 25.40 23.07 7.26
CA VAL A 181 24.88 21.72 7.04
C VAL A 181 25.74 20.69 7.77
N ASN A 182 25.15 20.00 8.73
CA ASN A 182 25.81 18.88 9.40
C ASN A 182 25.68 17.62 8.55
N ALA A 183 26.71 17.31 7.78
CA ALA A 183 26.73 16.15 6.88
C ALA A 183 26.45 14.82 7.60
N THR A 184 27.02 14.63 8.80
CA THR A 184 26.80 13.40 9.57
C THR A 184 25.33 13.27 10.00
N ALA A 185 24.69 14.37 10.41
CA ALA A 185 23.27 14.35 10.76
C ALA A 185 22.38 14.01 9.55
N VAL A 186 22.63 14.62 8.39
CA VAL A 186 21.91 14.30 7.13
C VAL A 186 22.07 12.82 6.78
N GLN A 187 23.31 12.31 6.74
CA GLN A 187 23.58 10.90 6.43
C GLN A 187 22.91 9.95 7.43
N THR A 188 22.92 10.27 8.71
CA THR A 188 22.28 9.46 9.75
C THR A 188 20.76 9.39 9.57
N VAL A 189 20.10 10.52 9.35
CA VAL A 189 18.63 10.55 9.14
C VAL A 189 18.26 9.86 7.82
N ALA A 190 19.06 10.04 6.76
CA ALA A 190 18.89 9.32 5.50
C ALA A 190 19.01 7.79 5.69
N ALA A 191 20.01 7.34 6.45
CA ALA A 191 20.20 5.93 6.79
C ALA A 191 19.02 5.35 7.59
N ILE A 192 18.53 6.06 8.59
CA ILE A 192 17.33 5.67 9.37
C ILE A 192 16.12 5.55 8.44
N LYS A 193 15.91 6.52 7.55
CA LYS A 193 14.80 6.51 6.60
C LYS A 193 14.85 5.29 5.69
N ILE A 194 16.02 4.96 5.14
CA ILE A 194 16.22 3.77 4.29
C ILE A 194 15.91 2.52 5.12
N TRP A 195 16.52 2.40 6.30
CA TRP A 195 16.34 1.24 7.16
C TRP A 195 14.86 1.01 7.51
N VAL A 196 14.13 2.04 7.94
CA VAL A 196 12.70 1.96 8.25
C VAL A 196 11.89 1.53 7.03
N SER A 197 12.20 2.07 5.85
CA SER A 197 11.50 1.75 4.61
C SER A 197 11.74 0.31 4.17
N VAL A 198 12.98 -0.18 4.26
CA VAL A 198 13.32 -1.57 3.89
C VAL A 198 12.75 -2.56 4.91
N MET A 199 12.83 -2.25 6.20
CA MET A 199 12.20 -3.07 7.25
C MET A 199 10.69 -3.21 7.04
N TRP A 200 10.03 -2.14 6.57
CA TRP A 200 8.62 -2.22 6.22
C TRP A 200 8.37 -3.26 5.11
N PHE A 201 9.18 -3.29 4.04
CA PHE A 201 9.07 -4.31 2.99
C PHE A 201 9.29 -5.73 3.53
N ILE A 202 10.27 -5.92 4.39
CA ILE A 202 10.56 -7.24 5.00
C ILE A 202 9.39 -7.70 5.88
N VAL A 203 8.88 -6.82 6.73
CA VAL A 203 7.79 -7.16 7.67
C VAL A 203 6.49 -7.49 6.91
N ILE A 204 6.09 -6.70 5.92
CA ILE A 204 4.90 -7.02 5.14
C ILE A 204 5.07 -8.30 4.33
N SER A 205 6.28 -8.58 3.87
CA SER A 205 6.59 -9.81 3.13
C SER A 205 6.56 -11.05 4.03
N SER A 206 6.87 -10.91 5.31
CA SER A 206 6.78 -12.03 6.26
C SER A 206 5.35 -12.42 6.57
N ASP A 207 4.36 -11.58 6.25
CA ASP A 207 2.95 -11.82 6.56
C ASP A 207 2.01 -11.39 5.42
N LEU A 208 1.71 -12.32 4.54
CA LEU A 208 0.79 -12.11 3.41
C LEU A 208 -0.67 -11.83 3.84
N THR A 209 -1.01 -12.09 5.11
CA THR A 209 -2.34 -11.80 5.66
C THR A 209 -2.45 -10.39 6.24
N MET A 210 -1.40 -9.57 6.12
CA MET A 210 -1.39 -8.20 6.60
C MET A 210 -2.12 -7.25 5.62
N GLY A 211 -3.45 -7.38 5.53
CA GLY A 211 -4.29 -6.64 4.60
C GLY A 211 -4.07 -5.12 4.69
N VAL A 212 -3.90 -4.56 5.91
CA VAL A 212 -3.62 -3.14 6.13
C VAL A 212 -2.35 -2.64 5.40
N ALA A 213 -1.43 -3.53 5.06
CA ALA A 213 -0.24 -3.19 4.26
C ALA A 213 -0.44 -3.57 2.78
N TRP A 214 -0.93 -4.78 2.52
CA TRP A 214 -1.07 -5.30 1.17
C TRP A 214 -2.15 -4.60 0.34
N HIS A 215 -3.19 -4.01 0.95
CA HIS A 215 -4.25 -3.33 0.20
C HIS A 215 -3.72 -2.24 -0.75
N ARG A 216 -2.64 -1.56 -0.40
CA ARG A 216 -2.05 -0.50 -1.26
C ARG A 216 -1.49 -1.01 -2.58
N PHE A 217 -1.12 -2.29 -2.63
CA PHE A 217 -0.66 -2.96 -3.85
C PHE A 217 -1.82 -3.67 -4.56
N LEU A 218 -2.76 -4.24 -3.82
CA LEU A 218 -3.84 -5.06 -4.37
C LEU A 218 -5.09 -4.26 -4.73
N ALA A 219 -5.39 -3.15 -4.04
CA ALA A 219 -6.59 -2.35 -4.28
C ALA A 219 -6.72 -1.83 -5.72
N PRO A 220 -5.66 -1.35 -6.39
CA PRO A 220 -5.76 -0.96 -7.80
C PRO A 220 -6.28 -2.10 -8.68
N PHE A 221 -5.72 -3.31 -8.53
CA PHE A 221 -6.16 -4.49 -9.27
C PHE A 221 -7.58 -4.90 -8.87
N ASN A 222 -7.90 -4.84 -7.58
CA ASN A 222 -9.23 -5.16 -7.09
C ASN A 222 -10.30 -4.23 -7.69
N ILE A 223 -10.03 -2.93 -7.74
CA ILE A 223 -10.91 -1.94 -8.34
C ILE A 223 -11.00 -2.14 -9.86
N PHE A 224 -9.88 -2.38 -10.53
CA PHE A 224 -9.85 -2.61 -11.97
C PHE A 224 -10.72 -3.81 -12.37
N PHE A 225 -10.61 -4.92 -11.64
CA PHE A 225 -11.32 -6.17 -11.94
C PHE A 225 -12.67 -6.31 -11.23
N LYS A 226 -13.24 -5.24 -10.68
CA LYS A 226 -14.56 -5.32 -10.04
C LYS A 226 -15.65 -5.78 -11.01
N ARG A 227 -16.74 -6.37 -10.46
CA ARG A 227 -17.83 -6.97 -11.27
C ARG A 227 -18.50 -5.91 -12.16
N ASN A 228 -19.00 -4.84 -11.59
CA ASN A 228 -19.70 -3.78 -12.32
C ASN A 228 -18.80 -2.59 -12.62
N ILE A 229 -18.80 -2.16 -13.89
CA ILE A 229 -18.08 -0.97 -14.35
C ILE A 229 -18.86 0.31 -14.02
N ASP A 230 -20.18 0.24 -13.86
CA ASP A 230 -21.09 1.38 -13.76
C ASP A 230 -21.02 2.12 -12.43
N SER A 231 -20.08 1.82 -11.57
CA SER A 231 -19.92 2.44 -10.23
C SER A 231 -21.13 2.30 -9.31
N ARG A 232 -22.11 1.45 -9.65
CA ARG A 232 -23.28 1.21 -8.80
C ARG A 232 -22.85 0.59 -7.46
N PRO A 233 -23.54 0.91 -6.35
CA PRO A 233 -23.26 0.30 -5.05
C PRO A 233 -23.56 -1.21 -5.03
N ALA A 234 -24.48 -1.68 -5.89
CA ALA A 234 -24.82 -3.09 -5.99
C ALA A 234 -23.74 -3.92 -6.68
N LEU A 235 -23.54 -5.14 -6.21
CA LEU A 235 -22.57 -6.08 -6.78
C LEU A 235 -22.98 -6.58 -8.18
N GLY A 236 -24.22 -6.36 -8.61
CA GLY A 236 -24.79 -6.85 -9.85
C GLY A 236 -25.37 -8.26 -9.72
N GLU A 237 -25.74 -8.85 -10.84
CA GLU A 237 -26.29 -10.19 -10.90
C GLU A 237 -25.30 -11.22 -10.31
N LEU A 238 -25.82 -12.17 -9.55
CA LEU A 238 -25.02 -13.32 -9.13
C LEU A 238 -24.72 -14.18 -10.38
N PRO A 239 -23.48 -14.60 -10.59
CA PRO A 239 -23.17 -15.55 -11.63
C PRO A 239 -23.81 -16.90 -11.31
N GLU A 240 -24.03 -17.69 -12.34
CA GLU A 240 -24.43 -19.09 -12.18
C GLU A 240 -23.40 -19.84 -11.32
N MET A 241 -23.88 -20.78 -10.52
CA MET A 241 -22.99 -21.67 -9.77
C MET A 241 -22.34 -22.64 -10.73
N ILE A 242 -21.02 -22.77 -10.66
CA ILE A 242 -20.23 -23.57 -11.58
C ILE A 242 -19.67 -24.79 -10.85
N SER A 243 -19.90 -25.98 -11.38
CA SER A 243 -19.25 -27.23 -10.99
C SER A 243 -18.45 -27.78 -12.18
N HIS A 244 -17.19 -28.19 -11.95
CA HIS A 244 -16.30 -28.72 -13.00
C HIS A 244 -16.22 -27.87 -14.28
N GLY A 245 -16.31 -26.55 -14.14
CA GLY A 245 -16.22 -25.59 -15.25
C GLY A 245 -17.51 -25.42 -16.07
N LYS A 246 -18.63 -25.99 -15.62
CA LYS A 246 -19.95 -25.86 -16.23
C LYS A 246 -20.99 -25.35 -15.25
N PRO A 247 -22.00 -24.58 -15.68
CA PRO A 247 -23.13 -24.22 -14.84
C PRO A 247 -23.85 -25.45 -14.31
N ILE A 248 -24.22 -25.39 -13.03
CA ILE A 248 -25.03 -26.45 -12.40
C ILE A 248 -26.47 -26.30 -12.85
N ASN A 249 -27.05 -27.39 -13.36
CA ASN A 249 -28.49 -27.48 -13.62
C ASN A 249 -29.19 -27.88 -12.31
N PHE A 250 -29.88 -26.94 -11.67
CA PHE A 250 -30.59 -27.23 -10.42
C PHE A 250 -31.84 -28.11 -10.57
N GLU A 251 -32.36 -28.27 -11.81
CA GLU A 251 -33.50 -29.16 -12.09
C GLU A 251 -33.03 -30.61 -12.24
N ASP A 252 -31.78 -30.81 -12.67
CA ASP A 252 -31.18 -32.15 -12.89
C ASP A 252 -29.71 -32.12 -12.45
N PRO A 253 -29.43 -32.01 -11.11
CA PRO A 253 -28.08 -31.98 -10.58
C PRO A 253 -27.42 -33.35 -10.71
N LYS A 254 -26.14 -33.33 -11.07
CA LYS A 254 -25.34 -34.56 -11.15
C LYS A 254 -24.83 -34.94 -9.75
N GLU A 255 -24.59 -36.24 -9.54
CA GLU A 255 -24.08 -36.77 -8.27
C GLU A 255 -22.69 -36.18 -7.90
N ASP A 256 -21.89 -35.80 -8.90
CA ASP A 256 -20.56 -35.23 -8.73
C ASP A 256 -20.55 -33.70 -8.67
N ASP A 257 -21.72 -33.03 -8.79
CA ASP A 257 -21.80 -31.58 -8.70
C ASP A 257 -21.42 -31.07 -7.30
N VAL A 258 -20.49 -30.11 -7.29
CA VAL A 258 -20.04 -29.43 -6.08
C VAL A 258 -20.83 -28.17 -5.87
N PHE A 259 -21.67 -28.15 -4.84
CA PHE A 259 -22.48 -27.01 -4.47
C PHE A 259 -21.72 -26.09 -3.50
N GLY A 260 -21.56 -24.84 -3.88
CA GLY A 260 -20.91 -23.83 -3.04
C GLY A 260 -19.38 -23.86 -3.12
N ILE A 261 -18.73 -23.48 -2.01
CA ILE A 261 -17.28 -23.33 -1.92
C ILE A 261 -16.74 -24.33 -0.91
N GLY A 262 -16.16 -25.42 -1.36
CA GLY A 262 -15.49 -26.41 -0.52
C GLY A 262 -13.98 -26.21 -0.42
N LYS A 263 -13.36 -25.65 -1.48
CA LYS A 263 -11.91 -25.45 -1.60
C LYS A 263 -11.63 -24.05 -2.14
N SER A 264 -10.42 -23.54 -1.96
CA SER A 264 -9.99 -22.28 -2.58
C SER A 264 -10.04 -22.32 -4.12
N ALA A 265 -9.87 -23.51 -4.71
CA ALA A 265 -9.99 -23.69 -6.16
C ALA A 265 -11.44 -23.57 -6.69
N ASP A 266 -12.43 -23.60 -5.82
CA ASP A 266 -13.84 -23.42 -6.20
C ASP A 266 -14.21 -21.91 -6.28
N ILE A 267 -13.32 -21.03 -5.81
CA ILE A 267 -13.48 -19.58 -5.86
C ILE A 267 -12.84 -19.06 -7.13
N SER A 268 -13.45 -18.07 -7.79
CA SER A 268 -12.79 -17.40 -8.91
C SER A 268 -11.50 -16.68 -8.43
N TRP A 269 -10.52 -16.54 -9.33
CA TRP A 269 -9.31 -15.76 -9.02
C TRP A 269 -9.64 -14.35 -8.53
N LYS A 270 -10.75 -13.76 -9.01
CA LYS A 270 -11.21 -12.45 -8.53
C LYS A 270 -11.72 -12.51 -7.10
N GLY A 271 -12.40 -13.58 -6.71
CA GLY A 271 -12.81 -13.79 -5.32
C GLY A 271 -11.61 -13.94 -4.38
N LEU A 272 -10.58 -14.68 -4.82
CA LEU A 272 -9.32 -14.78 -4.07
C LEU A 272 -8.59 -13.44 -3.94
N LEU A 273 -8.60 -12.63 -5.00
CA LEU A 273 -8.07 -11.26 -4.96
C LEU A 273 -8.87 -10.37 -3.98
N ASP A 274 -10.20 -10.51 -3.94
CA ASP A 274 -11.05 -9.77 -2.99
C ASP A 274 -10.69 -10.11 -1.54
N MET A 275 -10.50 -11.40 -1.24
CA MET A 275 -10.08 -11.86 0.08
C MET A 275 -8.68 -11.37 0.44
N ALA A 276 -7.73 -11.43 -0.50
CA ALA A 276 -6.36 -10.99 -0.28
C ALA A 276 -6.24 -9.47 -0.08
N SER A 277 -7.13 -8.68 -0.69
CA SER A 277 -7.15 -7.21 -0.59
C SER A 277 -8.00 -6.68 0.57
N CYS A 278 -8.71 -7.55 1.29
CA CYS A 278 -9.53 -7.16 2.43
C CYS A 278 -8.66 -6.68 3.61
N THR A 279 -9.02 -5.53 4.18
CA THR A 279 -8.32 -4.91 5.32
C THR A 279 -9.12 -5.06 6.60
#